data_d2e2c0facdb0174811ec59d82ade30a4
#
_entry.id   d2e2c0facdb0174811ec59d82ade30a4
#
_cell.length_a   1.000
_cell.length_b   1.000
_cell.length_c   1.000
_cell.angle_alpha   90.00
_cell.angle_beta   90.00
_cell.angle_gamma   90.00
#
_symmetry.space_group_name_H-M   'P 1'
#
loop_
_entity.id
_entity.type
_entity.pdbx_description
1 polymer ?
#
loop_
_entity_poly.entity_id
_entity_poly.type
_entity_poly.pdbx_seq_one_letter_code
_entity_poly.pdbx_strand_id
1 'polypeptide(L)'
;MKLQLAIASFTICLLFFPMLRAQESPRIVSYDLTVQIDVPNRQVEVGGSFEIDFQDSDSISLVLWRHARIDTLRHSSREITYRFDALAPAPAQFIPDGRTLTLYRPAGADDRCRINTRYTLYMQEVQGPAKSFNDHWIELGYYTGWYPVCNGNRADYSHLRIGITDGYTVSGSGIISHTEEGMWEMEQPWENFDNVILASPMLKSRRINDNGTTIELIYTDFPDAGADSALQCCHNALKFFRRLYKIAGDEDIYMKFLLSASGT
;
A
#
# COMPACT_ATOMS: atom_id res chain seq x y z
N MET A 1 21.32 -57.50 6.85
CA MET A 1 19.93 -57.27 7.31
C MET A 1 19.69 -55.90 7.94
N LYS A 2 20.57 -55.39 8.81
CA LYS A 2 20.38 -54.08 9.50
C LYS A 2 20.42 -52.86 8.57
N LEU A 3 21.20 -52.91 7.48
CA LEU A 3 21.33 -51.78 6.53
C LEU A 3 20.09 -51.63 5.62
N GLN A 4 19.46 -52.75 5.24
CA GLN A 4 18.23 -52.71 4.43
C GLN A 4 17.02 -52.16 5.20
N LEU A 5 16.96 -52.40 6.51
CA LEU A 5 15.88 -51.85 7.35
C LEU A 5 16.02 -50.33 7.53
N ALA A 6 17.24 -49.78 7.61
CA ALA A 6 17.50 -48.37 7.75
C ALA A 6 17.12 -47.58 6.47
N ILE A 7 17.39 -48.16 5.29
CA ILE A 7 17.03 -47.52 4.00
C ILE A 7 15.51 -47.53 3.81
N ALA A 8 14.83 -48.62 4.17
CA ALA A 8 13.37 -48.69 4.10
C ALA A 8 12.68 -47.68 5.03
N SER A 9 13.18 -47.48 6.24
CA SER A 9 12.65 -46.48 7.18
C SER A 9 12.87 -45.06 6.70
N PHE A 10 14.01 -44.76 6.07
CA PHE A 10 14.29 -43.43 5.52
C PHE A 10 13.42 -43.11 4.30
N THR A 11 13.17 -44.08 3.43
CA THR A 11 12.29 -43.95 2.26
C THR A 11 10.83 -43.76 2.68
N ILE A 12 10.37 -44.45 3.74
CA ILE A 12 9.02 -44.27 4.27
C ILE A 12 8.85 -42.87 4.90
N CYS A 13 9.86 -42.36 5.62
CA CYS A 13 9.82 -40.96 6.11
C CYS A 13 9.76 -39.93 5.00
N LEU A 14 10.44 -40.15 3.87
CA LEU A 14 10.39 -39.26 2.71
C LEU A 14 9.04 -39.30 1.96
N LEU A 15 8.33 -40.44 1.99
CA LEU A 15 7.01 -40.61 1.40
C LEU A 15 5.87 -40.03 2.29
N PHE A 16 6.13 -39.91 3.60
CA PHE A 16 5.22 -39.33 4.58
C PHE A 16 5.56 -37.86 4.94
N PHE A 17 6.52 -37.22 4.30
CA PHE A 17 6.46 -35.77 4.21
C PHE A 17 5.24 -35.45 3.35
N PRO A 18 4.06 -35.19 3.94
CA PRO A 18 3.03 -34.54 3.19
C PRO A 18 3.73 -33.29 2.67
N MET A 19 3.57 -32.98 1.40
CA MET A 19 3.87 -31.66 0.92
C MET A 19 3.19 -30.74 1.93
N LEU A 20 3.95 -30.23 2.87
CA LEU A 20 3.59 -29.03 3.61
C LEU A 20 3.53 -27.96 2.54
N ARG A 21 2.41 -27.94 1.80
CA ARG A 21 2.01 -26.74 1.11
C ARG A 21 2.00 -25.72 2.24
N ALA A 22 2.96 -24.81 2.19
CA ALA A 22 2.85 -23.62 3.03
C ALA A 22 1.41 -23.13 2.78
N GLN A 23 0.58 -23.25 3.80
CA GLN A 23 -0.81 -22.82 3.70
C GLN A 23 -0.72 -21.34 3.37
N GLU A 24 -1.10 -20.99 2.15
CA GLU A 24 -1.07 -19.59 1.73
C GLU A 24 -2.02 -18.85 2.66
N SER A 25 -1.53 -17.77 3.22
CA SER A 25 -2.32 -16.95 4.14
C SER A 25 -3.29 -16.08 3.34
N PRO A 26 -4.48 -15.77 3.89
CA PRO A 26 -5.39 -14.86 3.24
C PRO A 26 -4.72 -13.50 2.98
N ARG A 27 -5.00 -12.91 1.81
CA ARG A 27 -4.35 -11.68 1.37
C ARG A 27 -5.30 -10.74 0.64
N ILE A 28 -4.96 -9.46 0.59
CA ILE A 28 -5.60 -8.54 -0.33
C ILE A 28 -4.90 -8.64 -1.68
N VAL A 29 -5.70 -8.79 -2.73
CA VAL A 29 -5.23 -8.94 -4.11
C VAL A 29 -5.15 -7.59 -4.81
N SER A 30 -6.17 -6.75 -4.63
CA SER A 30 -6.22 -5.46 -5.31
C SER A 30 -7.02 -4.41 -4.52
N TYR A 31 -6.75 -3.14 -4.85
CA TYR A 31 -7.51 -1.99 -4.39
C TYR A 31 -8.04 -1.19 -5.59
N ASP A 32 -9.29 -0.74 -5.50
CA ASP A 32 -9.92 0.24 -6.38
C ASP A 32 -10.69 1.22 -5.49
N LEU A 33 -10.02 2.29 -5.07
CA LEU A 33 -10.51 3.19 -4.05
C LEU A 33 -10.67 4.61 -4.57
N THR A 34 -11.68 5.30 -4.05
CA THR A 34 -11.84 6.76 -4.17
C THR A 34 -11.56 7.38 -2.82
N VAL A 35 -10.66 8.33 -2.77
CA VAL A 35 -10.16 8.99 -1.56
C VAL A 35 -10.48 10.48 -1.66
N GLN A 36 -11.25 11.01 -0.73
CA GLN A 36 -11.52 12.44 -0.61
C GLN A 36 -10.80 12.99 0.61
N ILE A 37 -9.89 13.93 0.39
CA ILE A 37 -9.07 14.53 1.45
C ILE A 37 -9.60 15.93 1.75
N ASP A 38 -10.21 16.08 2.90
CA ASP A 38 -10.69 17.35 3.46
C ASP A 38 -9.63 17.91 4.42
N VAL A 39 -8.77 18.76 3.90
CA VAL A 39 -7.64 19.32 4.66
C VAL A 39 -8.10 20.20 5.82
N PRO A 40 -9.04 21.16 5.63
CA PRO A 40 -9.53 21.99 6.72
C PRO A 40 -10.12 21.20 7.91
N ASN A 41 -10.88 20.15 7.62
CA ASN A 41 -11.51 19.33 8.65
C ASN A 41 -10.63 18.17 9.12
N ARG A 42 -9.45 17.98 8.51
CA ARG A 42 -8.55 16.85 8.78
C ARG A 42 -9.25 15.50 8.69
N GLN A 43 -9.98 15.31 7.61
CA GLN A 43 -10.74 14.10 7.34
C GLN A 43 -10.29 13.48 6.02
N VAL A 44 -10.36 12.15 5.96
CA VAL A 44 -10.18 11.40 4.73
C VAL A 44 -11.37 10.46 4.59
N GLU A 45 -12.19 10.68 3.57
CA GLU A 45 -13.25 9.75 3.21
C GLU A 45 -12.73 8.77 2.17
N VAL A 46 -12.94 7.48 2.42
CA VAL A 46 -12.54 6.41 1.50
C VAL A 46 -13.77 5.61 1.11
N GLY A 47 -13.96 5.47 -0.18
CA GLY A 47 -14.98 4.61 -0.77
C GLY A 47 -14.40 3.74 -1.88
N GLY A 48 -15.15 2.76 -2.35
CA GLY A 48 -14.70 1.87 -3.43
C GLY A 48 -14.69 0.41 -3.04
N SER A 49 -13.70 -0.33 -3.51
CA SER A 49 -13.62 -1.77 -3.24
C SER A 49 -12.18 -2.26 -3.12
N PHE A 50 -12.01 -3.38 -2.44
CA PHE A 50 -10.79 -4.17 -2.46
C PHE A 50 -11.13 -5.65 -2.61
N GLU A 51 -10.25 -6.40 -3.21
CA GLU A 51 -10.42 -7.83 -3.42
C GLU A 51 -9.57 -8.61 -2.43
N ILE A 52 -10.20 -9.57 -1.74
CA ILE A 52 -9.56 -10.49 -0.80
C ILE A 52 -9.53 -11.88 -1.42
N ASP A 53 -8.39 -12.54 -1.31
CA ASP A 53 -8.27 -13.97 -1.47
C ASP A 53 -8.19 -14.60 -0.07
N PHE A 54 -9.27 -15.25 0.34
CA PHE A 54 -9.37 -15.88 1.65
C PHE A 54 -8.59 -17.19 1.73
N GLN A 55 -8.22 -17.74 0.57
CA GLN A 55 -7.69 -19.10 0.51
C GLN A 55 -8.64 -20.06 1.24
N ASP A 56 -8.14 -20.94 2.07
CA ASP A 56 -8.94 -21.86 2.89
C ASP A 56 -9.37 -21.24 4.25
N SER A 57 -9.18 -19.93 4.46
CA SER A 57 -9.46 -19.27 5.74
C SER A 57 -10.89 -18.73 5.81
N ASP A 58 -11.48 -18.80 7.00
CA ASP A 58 -12.80 -18.24 7.29
C ASP A 58 -12.75 -16.72 7.58
N SER A 59 -11.55 -16.15 7.74
CA SER A 59 -11.37 -14.74 8.05
C SER A 59 -9.99 -14.21 7.65
N ILE A 60 -9.91 -12.89 7.53
CA ILE A 60 -8.66 -12.14 7.37
C ILE A 60 -8.56 -11.04 8.41
N SER A 61 -7.35 -10.85 8.96
CA SER A 61 -7.06 -9.75 9.88
C SER A 61 -6.31 -8.65 9.15
N LEU A 62 -6.90 -7.48 9.11
CA LEU A 62 -6.38 -6.27 8.50
C LEU A 62 -6.07 -5.23 9.57
N VAL A 63 -5.30 -4.23 9.23
CA VAL A 63 -5.03 -3.07 10.06
C VAL A 63 -5.68 -1.84 9.44
N LEU A 64 -6.40 -1.08 10.25
CA LEU A 64 -7.02 0.17 9.86
C LEU A 64 -6.77 1.22 10.96
N TRP A 65 -6.78 2.50 10.61
CA TRP A 65 -6.64 3.62 11.53
C TRP A 65 -7.64 3.53 12.69
N ARG A 66 -7.18 3.76 13.93
CA ARG A 66 -8.02 3.60 15.15
C ARG A 66 -9.24 4.51 15.20
N HIS A 67 -9.18 5.67 14.56
CA HIS A 67 -10.30 6.63 14.48
C HIS A 67 -11.06 6.50 13.16
N ALA A 68 -11.03 5.32 12.54
CA ALA A 68 -11.87 5.01 11.40
C ALA A 68 -13.31 4.81 11.84
N ARG A 69 -14.24 5.52 11.22
CA ARG A 69 -15.67 5.23 11.30
C ARG A 69 -16.07 4.47 10.04
N ILE A 70 -16.34 3.18 10.21
CA ILE A 70 -16.76 2.30 9.12
C ILE A 70 -18.27 2.49 8.90
N ASP A 71 -18.65 2.96 7.71
CA ASP A 71 -20.03 3.18 7.33
C ASP A 71 -20.61 1.94 6.63
N THR A 72 -19.83 1.31 5.73
CA THR A 72 -20.24 0.10 5.03
C THR A 72 -19.08 -0.83 4.74
N LEU A 73 -19.33 -2.13 4.88
CA LEU A 73 -18.52 -3.23 4.36
C LEU A 73 -19.46 -4.27 3.77
N ARG A 74 -19.44 -4.45 2.44
CA ARG A 74 -20.39 -5.30 1.73
C ARG A 74 -19.71 -6.20 0.71
N HIS A 75 -20.16 -7.44 0.64
CA HIS A 75 -19.93 -8.32 -0.50
C HIS A 75 -21.22 -8.41 -1.33
N SER A 76 -21.17 -8.00 -2.60
CA SER A 76 -22.35 -7.81 -3.44
C SER A 76 -23.36 -6.84 -2.76
N SER A 77 -24.57 -7.26 -2.48
CA SER A 77 -25.60 -6.45 -1.79
C SER A 77 -25.69 -6.70 -0.30
N ARG A 78 -24.93 -7.65 0.28
CA ARG A 78 -25.04 -8.09 1.66
C ARG A 78 -23.94 -7.48 2.51
N GLU A 79 -24.29 -7.05 3.72
CA GLU A 79 -23.29 -6.68 4.72
C GLU A 79 -22.47 -7.90 5.12
N ILE A 80 -21.15 -7.71 5.26
CA ILE A 80 -20.26 -8.75 5.76
C ILE A 80 -20.12 -8.63 7.28
N THR A 81 -19.96 -9.78 7.92
CA THR A 81 -19.62 -9.80 9.35
C THR A 81 -18.20 -9.33 9.53
N TYR A 82 -18.00 -8.37 10.41
CA TYR A 82 -16.67 -7.90 10.77
C TYR A 82 -16.56 -7.58 12.26
N ARG A 83 -15.33 -7.53 12.74
CA ARG A 83 -14.98 -7.04 14.07
C ARG A 83 -13.91 -5.96 13.93
N PHE A 84 -14.18 -4.77 14.44
CA PHE A 84 -13.18 -3.70 14.54
C PHE A 84 -12.95 -3.38 16.01
N ASP A 85 -11.74 -3.62 16.48
CA ASP A 85 -11.36 -3.39 17.87
C ASP A 85 -10.54 -2.09 17.96
N ALA A 86 -11.24 -0.98 18.18
CA ALA A 86 -10.62 0.35 18.25
C ALA A 86 -9.74 0.55 19.49
N LEU A 87 -9.79 -0.34 20.49
CA LEU A 87 -9.03 -0.22 21.74
C LEU A 87 -7.77 -1.10 21.74
N ALA A 88 -7.81 -2.26 21.09
CA ALA A 88 -6.67 -3.18 21.05
C ALA A 88 -5.68 -2.79 19.95
N PRO A 89 -4.39 -2.61 20.27
CA PRO A 89 -3.36 -2.37 19.25
C PRO A 89 -3.34 -3.50 18.21
N ALA A 90 -3.19 -3.15 16.95
CA ALA A 90 -2.92 -4.14 15.93
C ALA A 90 -1.53 -4.76 16.13
N PRO A 91 -1.34 -6.04 15.77
CA PRO A 91 -0.03 -6.69 15.87
C PRO A 91 0.98 -6.21 14.80
N ALA A 92 0.76 -5.04 14.20
CA ALA A 92 1.61 -4.47 13.17
C ALA A 92 2.59 -3.47 13.80
N GLN A 93 3.86 -3.83 13.88
CA GLN A 93 4.92 -3.03 14.52
C GLN A 93 5.10 -1.63 13.91
N PHE A 94 4.70 -1.44 12.64
CA PHE A 94 4.94 -0.20 11.90
C PHE A 94 3.69 0.70 11.74
N ILE A 95 2.56 0.30 12.36
CA ILE A 95 1.31 1.08 12.34
C ILE A 95 0.88 1.35 13.78
N PRO A 96 1.50 2.30 14.47
CA PRO A 96 1.33 2.47 15.92
C PRO A 96 -0.12 2.81 16.31
N ASP A 97 -0.83 3.53 15.47
CA ASP A 97 -2.23 3.89 15.67
C ASP A 97 -3.21 2.98 14.90
N GLY A 98 -2.70 1.91 14.32
CA GLY A 98 -3.51 0.89 13.68
C GLY A 98 -4.28 0.03 14.69
N ARG A 99 -5.44 -0.45 14.26
CA ARG A 99 -6.29 -1.39 15.01
C ARG A 99 -6.71 -2.53 14.12
N THR A 100 -6.95 -3.67 14.72
CA THR A 100 -7.33 -4.87 13.98
C THR A 100 -8.76 -4.76 13.48
N LEU A 101 -8.91 -4.91 12.17
CA LEU A 101 -10.17 -5.12 11.48
C LEU A 101 -10.20 -6.57 10.99
N THR A 102 -10.99 -7.41 11.62
CA THR A 102 -11.20 -8.79 11.18
C THR A 102 -12.44 -8.86 10.30
N LEU A 103 -12.27 -9.34 9.08
CA LEU A 103 -13.35 -9.60 8.14
C LEU A 103 -13.58 -11.09 8.06
N TYR A 104 -14.83 -11.51 8.19
CA TYR A 104 -15.22 -12.91 8.06
C TYR A 104 -15.66 -13.20 6.63
N ARG A 105 -15.25 -14.35 6.10
CA ARG A 105 -15.62 -14.78 4.76
C ARG A 105 -17.14 -14.86 4.65
N PRO A 106 -17.78 -14.24 3.64
CA PRO A 106 -19.23 -14.33 3.46
C PRO A 106 -19.65 -15.79 3.18
N ALA A 107 -20.74 -16.21 3.80
CA ALA A 107 -21.25 -17.57 3.61
C ALA A 107 -21.60 -17.83 2.13
N GLY A 108 -21.04 -18.90 1.57
CA GLY A 108 -21.23 -19.31 0.19
C GLY A 108 -20.48 -18.44 -0.84
N ALA A 109 -19.55 -17.59 -0.39
CA ALA A 109 -18.70 -16.86 -1.30
C ALA A 109 -17.51 -17.72 -1.77
N ASP A 110 -17.01 -17.42 -2.94
CA ASP A 110 -15.78 -18.00 -3.47
C ASP A 110 -14.57 -17.58 -2.59
N ASP A 111 -13.40 -18.20 -2.81
CA ASP A 111 -12.18 -17.84 -2.10
C ASP A 111 -11.81 -16.37 -2.37
N ARG A 112 -12.04 -15.88 -3.58
CA ARG A 112 -11.86 -14.48 -3.96
C ARG A 112 -13.16 -13.71 -3.83
N CYS A 113 -13.12 -12.65 -3.01
CA CYS A 113 -14.27 -11.82 -2.72
C CYS A 113 -13.94 -10.35 -2.91
N ARG A 114 -14.75 -9.63 -3.69
CA ARG A 114 -14.70 -8.17 -3.76
C ARG A 114 -15.55 -7.59 -2.63
N ILE A 115 -14.91 -6.76 -1.82
CA ILE A 115 -15.53 -6.08 -0.67
C ILE A 115 -15.69 -4.60 -1.03
N ASN A 116 -16.93 -4.14 -1.14
CA ASN A 116 -17.25 -2.73 -1.25
C ASN A 116 -17.17 -2.09 0.14
N THR A 117 -16.49 -0.95 0.22
CA THR A 117 -16.22 -0.27 1.50
C THR A 117 -16.53 1.21 1.42
N ARG A 118 -16.95 1.76 2.55
CA ARG A 118 -16.97 3.19 2.80
C ARG A 118 -16.66 3.46 4.26
N TYR A 119 -15.73 4.35 4.53
CA TYR A 119 -15.36 4.78 5.88
C TYR A 119 -14.76 6.18 5.87
N THR A 120 -14.76 6.81 7.02
CA THR A 120 -14.17 8.13 7.27
C THR A 120 -13.06 8.00 8.31
N LEU A 121 -11.93 8.61 8.05
CA LEU A 121 -10.79 8.69 8.95
C LEU A 121 -10.70 10.11 9.51
N TYR A 122 -10.57 10.22 10.83
CA TYR A 122 -10.33 11.48 11.52
C TYR A 122 -8.85 11.58 11.87
N MET A 123 -8.12 12.48 11.17
CA MET A 123 -6.65 12.58 11.23
C MET A 123 -6.16 13.58 12.26
N GLN A 124 -7.02 14.06 13.16
CA GLN A 124 -6.71 15.13 14.12
C GLN A 124 -5.65 14.76 15.18
N GLU A 125 -5.48 13.46 15.43
CA GLU A 125 -4.62 12.95 16.49
C GLU A 125 -3.40 12.16 15.98
N VAL A 126 -2.97 12.39 14.72
CA VAL A 126 -1.78 11.72 14.20
C VAL A 126 -0.56 12.10 15.03
N GLN A 127 -0.02 11.14 15.79
CA GLN A 127 1.16 11.32 16.62
C GLN A 127 2.36 10.57 16.01
N GLY A 128 3.57 11.06 16.28
CA GLY A 128 4.81 10.40 15.87
C GLY A 128 5.50 11.03 14.65
N PRO A 129 6.46 10.35 14.05
CA PRO A 129 7.20 10.88 12.88
C PRO A 129 6.28 11.08 11.65
N ALA A 130 5.12 10.46 11.63
CA ALA A 130 4.07 10.65 10.63
C ALA A 130 3.12 11.82 10.96
N LYS A 131 3.59 12.91 11.58
CA LYS A 131 2.81 14.16 11.75
C LYS A 131 2.52 14.87 10.41
N SER A 132 2.27 14.11 9.40
CA SER A 132 2.23 14.53 8.00
C SER A 132 0.80 14.72 7.49
N PHE A 133 -0.10 15.21 8.34
CA PHE A 133 -1.39 15.69 7.89
C PHE A 133 -1.60 17.13 8.37
N ASN A 134 -1.15 18.09 7.57
CA ASN A 134 -1.29 19.51 7.83
C ASN A 134 -1.46 20.30 6.53
N ASP A 135 -1.67 21.61 6.63
CA ASP A 135 -1.96 22.47 5.48
C ASP A 135 -0.81 22.59 4.46
N HIS A 136 0.39 22.18 4.81
CA HIS A 136 1.56 22.28 3.93
C HIS A 136 2.00 20.92 3.38
N TRP A 137 1.70 19.84 4.11
CA TRP A 137 2.15 18.51 3.78
C TRP A 137 1.18 17.44 4.25
N ILE A 138 0.80 16.58 3.34
CA ILE A 138 -0.02 15.39 3.60
C ILE A 138 0.73 14.19 3.08
N GLU A 139 0.89 13.20 3.95
CA GLU A 139 1.49 11.92 3.61
C GLU A 139 0.68 10.81 4.24
N LEU A 140 0.03 10.02 3.41
CA LEU A 140 -0.77 8.86 3.79
C LEU A 140 -0.06 7.62 3.26
N GLY A 141 0.68 6.92 4.09
CA GLY A 141 1.31 5.65 3.78
C GLY A 141 0.72 4.51 4.64
N TYR A 142 1.17 3.27 4.41
CA TYR A 142 0.68 2.11 5.15
C TYR A 142 0.80 2.29 6.67
N TYR A 143 1.83 2.96 7.15
CA TYR A 143 2.08 3.22 8.57
C TYR A 143 1.04 4.12 9.23
N THR A 144 0.21 4.81 8.46
CA THR A 144 -0.95 5.55 8.98
C THR A 144 -2.19 4.67 9.11
N GLY A 145 -2.22 3.52 8.43
CA GLY A 145 -3.39 2.66 8.39
C GLY A 145 -4.60 3.31 7.71
N TRP A 146 -4.36 4.20 6.74
CA TRP A 146 -5.43 4.93 6.06
C TRP A 146 -6.30 4.05 5.16
N TYR A 147 -5.79 2.91 4.73
CA TYR A 147 -6.52 1.87 3.99
C TYR A 147 -6.37 0.53 4.73
N PRO A 148 -7.24 -0.45 4.49
CA PRO A 148 -7.12 -1.76 5.12
C PRO A 148 -5.82 -2.45 4.70
N VAL A 149 -4.88 -2.62 5.62
CA VAL A 149 -3.56 -3.20 5.36
C VAL A 149 -3.52 -4.63 5.87
N CYS A 150 -3.11 -5.58 5.04
CA CYS A 150 -2.76 -6.93 5.45
C CYS A 150 -1.25 -6.99 5.73
N ASN A 151 -0.87 -7.35 6.97
CA ASN A 151 0.53 -7.34 7.38
C ASN A 151 1.37 -8.33 6.54
N GLY A 152 2.47 -7.83 5.98
CA GLY A 152 3.39 -8.62 5.14
C GLY A 152 2.86 -8.95 3.74
N ASN A 153 1.69 -8.44 3.37
CA ASN A 153 1.08 -8.67 2.07
C ASN A 153 1.46 -7.59 1.06
N ARG A 154 1.49 -7.99 -0.20
CA ARG A 154 1.59 -7.11 -1.36
C ARG A 154 0.34 -7.29 -2.22
N ALA A 155 -0.27 -6.19 -2.61
CA ALA A 155 -1.35 -6.23 -3.59
C ALA A 155 -0.77 -6.37 -5.00
N ASP A 156 -1.46 -7.11 -5.86
CA ASP A 156 -1.03 -7.30 -7.25
C ASP A 156 -1.31 -6.05 -8.10
N TYR A 157 -2.30 -5.24 -7.68
CA TYR A 157 -2.76 -4.05 -8.38
C TYR A 157 -3.38 -3.04 -7.42
N SER A 158 -3.20 -1.75 -7.69
CA SER A 158 -3.93 -0.68 -7.01
C SER A 158 -4.29 0.44 -7.97
N HIS A 159 -5.54 0.89 -7.87
CA HIS A 159 -6.05 2.07 -8.54
C HIS A 159 -6.73 2.99 -7.52
N LEU A 160 -6.29 4.23 -7.44
CA LEU A 160 -6.83 5.23 -6.53
C LEU A 160 -7.29 6.46 -7.30
N ARG A 161 -8.50 6.93 -7.02
CA ARG A 161 -9.00 8.24 -7.46
C ARG A 161 -8.99 9.18 -6.27
N ILE A 162 -8.24 10.26 -6.34
CA ILE A 162 -7.94 11.13 -5.21
C ILE A 162 -8.50 12.52 -5.48
N GLY A 163 -9.47 12.92 -4.66
CA GLY A 163 -9.97 14.29 -4.58
C GLY A 163 -9.34 14.99 -3.39
N ILE A 164 -8.92 16.22 -3.57
CA ILE A 164 -8.34 17.05 -2.52
C ILE A 164 -8.73 18.51 -2.76
N THR A 165 -8.73 19.29 -1.69
CA THR A 165 -8.95 20.74 -1.74
C THR A 165 -8.09 21.41 -2.83
N ASP A 166 -8.64 22.38 -3.54
CA ASP A 166 -7.95 23.12 -4.60
C ASP A 166 -6.60 23.70 -4.13
N GLY A 167 -5.65 23.74 -5.06
CA GLY A 167 -4.31 24.28 -4.82
C GLY A 167 -3.28 23.24 -4.38
N TYR A 168 -3.69 21.99 -4.15
CA TYR A 168 -2.74 20.90 -3.85
C TYR A 168 -2.34 20.15 -5.10
N THR A 169 -1.07 19.82 -5.18
CA THR A 169 -0.52 18.85 -6.14
C THR A 169 -0.37 17.50 -5.43
N VAL A 170 -0.79 16.44 -6.11
CA VAL A 170 -0.71 15.08 -5.58
C VAL A 170 0.41 14.30 -6.26
N SER A 171 1.08 13.48 -5.48
CA SER A 171 1.99 12.44 -5.94
C SER A 171 1.82 11.17 -5.07
N GLY A 172 2.61 10.14 -5.30
CA GLY A 172 2.51 8.91 -4.52
C GLY A 172 3.35 7.78 -5.07
N SER A 173 3.11 6.56 -4.60
CA SER A 173 3.87 5.37 -4.97
C SER A 173 3.60 4.85 -6.39
N GLY A 174 2.50 5.27 -7.02
CA GLY A 174 2.10 4.85 -8.36
C GLY A 174 2.40 5.87 -9.47
N ILE A 175 1.95 5.56 -10.67
CA ILE A 175 1.88 6.48 -11.80
C ILE A 175 0.74 7.45 -11.53
N ILE A 176 1.03 8.76 -11.56
CA ILE A 176 0.06 9.81 -11.27
C ILE A 176 -0.36 10.50 -12.55
N SER A 177 -1.66 10.70 -12.71
CA SER A 177 -2.27 11.55 -13.72
C SER A 177 -3.33 12.45 -13.10
N HIS A 178 -3.67 13.54 -13.79
CA HIS A 178 -4.75 14.45 -13.39
C HIS A 178 -5.86 14.35 -14.42
N THR A 179 -7.08 14.08 -13.97
CA THR A 179 -8.23 13.90 -14.86
C THR A 179 -8.83 15.25 -15.26
N GLU A 180 -9.62 15.26 -16.33
CA GLU A 180 -10.38 16.44 -16.76
C GLU A 180 -11.43 16.87 -15.71
N GLU A 181 -11.86 15.96 -14.86
CA GLU A 181 -12.82 16.22 -13.77
C GLU A 181 -12.19 16.85 -12.53
N GLY A 182 -10.88 17.14 -12.55
CA GLY A 182 -10.16 17.74 -11.43
C GLY A 182 -9.75 16.74 -10.34
N MET A 183 -9.84 15.45 -10.61
CA MET A 183 -9.36 14.38 -9.72
C MET A 183 -7.94 13.98 -10.09
N TRP A 184 -7.21 13.47 -9.12
CA TRP A 184 -5.94 12.78 -9.35
C TRP A 184 -6.18 11.27 -9.43
N GLU A 185 -5.54 10.62 -10.37
CA GLU A 185 -5.52 9.16 -10.45
C GLU A 185 -4.13 8.64 -10.16
N MET A 186 -4.05 7.59 -9.35
CA MET A 186 -2.82 6.87 -9.07
C MET A 186 -3.01 5.40 -9.40
N GLU A 187 -2.20 4.89 -10.30
CA GLU A 187 -2.21 3.51 -10.73
C GLU A 187 -0.90 2.81 -10.39
N GLN A 188 -0.99 1.62 -9.81
CA GLN A 188 0.13 0.72 -9.58
C GLN A 188 -0.20 -0.62 -10.24
N PRO A 189 0.17 -0.81 -11.54
CA PRO A 189 -0.13 -2.02 -12.30
C PRO A 189 0.87 -3.15 -12.03
N TRP A 190 1.55 -3.10 -10.92
CA TRP A 190 2.53 -4.09 -10.46
C TRP A 190 2.30 -4.45 -9.00
N GLU A 191 2.89 -5.55 -8.56
CA GLU A 191 2.90 -5.94 -7.16
C GLU A 191 3.46 -4.81 -6.30
N ASN A 192 2.66 -4.32 -5.35
CA ASN A 192 3.00 -3.18 -4.53
C ASN A 192 2.87 -3.49 -3.04
N PHE A 193 3.75 -2.87 -2.26
CA PHE A 193 3.78 -2.98 -0.81
C PHE A 193 2.95 -1.90 -0.12
N ASP A 194 2.85 -0.72 -0.73
CA ASP A 194 2.22 0.44 -0.12
C ASP A 194 1.50 1.34 -1.14
N ASN A 195 0.39 1.90 -0.71
CA ASN A 195 -0.37 2.93 -1.42
C ASN A 195 -0.09 4.29 -0.77
N VAL A 196 1.05 4.89 -1.09
CA VAL A 196 1.41 6.21 -0.56
C VAL A 196 0.72 7.30 -1.36
N ILE A 197 0.02 8.20 -0.67
CA ILE A 197 -0.49 9.46 -1.21
C ILE A 197 0.31 10.60 -0.57
N LEU A 198 0.89 11.45 -1.39
CA LEU A 198 1.57 12.68 -1.00
C LEU A 198 0.81 13.86 -1.59
N ALA A 199 0.56 14.89 -0.80
CA ALA A 199 -0.05 16.10 -1.31
C ALA A 199 0.52 17.35 -0.63
N SER A 200 0.78 18.39 -1.40
CA SER A 200 1.23 19.69 -0.90
C SER A 200 0.93 20.79 -1.92
N PRO A 201 0.62 22.00 -1.48
CA PRO A 201 0.54 23.16 -2.38
C PRO A 201 1.90 23.57 -2.96
N MET A 202 3.01 23.10 -2.37
CA MET A 202 4.38 23.42 -2.78
C MET A 202 5.10 22.23 -3.42
N LEU A 203 4.37 21.17 -3.76
CA LEU A 203 4.98 19.95 -4.32
C LEU A 203 5.57 20.22 -5.69
N LYS A 204 6.84 19.86 -5.86
CA LYS A 204 7.58 19.93 -7.11
C LYS A 204 8.08 18.54 -7.50
N SER A 205 8.28 18.31 -8.77
CA SER A 205 8.94 17.11 -9.26
C SER A 205 10.00 17.40 -10.30
N ARG A 206 10.99 16.54 -10.38
CA ARG A 206 11.99 16.45 -11.44
C ARG A 206 12.07 15.02 -11.92
N ARG A 207 12.28 14.84 -13.23
CA ARG A 207 12.26 13.49 -13.83
C ARG A 207 13.43 13.34 -14.83
N ILE A 208 14.06 12.18 -14.81
CA ILE A 208 14.96 11.69 -15.85
C ILE A 208 14.35 10.44 -16.48
N ASN A 209 14.29 10.43 -17.81
CA ASN A 209 13.95 9.25 -18.60
C ASN A 209 15.17 8.83 -19.41
N ASP A 210 15.62 7.60 -19.24
CA ASP A 210 16.78 7.06 -19.95
C ASP A 210 16.63 5.55 -20.16
N ASN A 211 16.53 5.12 -21.43
CA ASN A 211 16.50 3.72 -21.84
C ASN A 211 15.53 2.84 -21.03
N GLY A 212 14.22 3.17 -21.03
CA GLY A 212 13.20 2.45 -20.29
C GLY A 212 13.23 2.66 -18.77
N THR A 213 14.12 3.52 -18.29
CA THR A 213 14.18 3.87 -16.87
C THR A 213 13.62 5.27 -16.65
N THR A 214 12.63 5.38 -15.78
CA THR A 214 12.11 6.66 -15.29
C THR A 214 12.49 6.82 -13.83
N ILE A 215 13.18 7.89 -13.51
CA ILE A 215 13.49 8.29 -12.13
C ILE A 215 12.80 9.63 -11.88
N GLU A 216 11.95 9.68 -10.87
CA GLU A 216 11.27 10.89 -10.45
C GLU A 216 11.69 11.27 -9.03
N LEU A 217 12.06 12.54 -8.85
CA LEU A 217 12.34 13.13 -7.54
C LEU A 217 11.21 14.09 -7.20
N ILE A 218 10.61 13.90 -6.04
CA ILE A 218 9.52 14.72 -5.50
C ILE A 218 10.06 15.48 -4.29
N TYR A 219 9.81 16.79 -4.23
CA TYR A 219 10.32 17.65 -3.16
C TYR A 219 9.46 18.90 -2.97
N THR A 220 9.66 19.60 -1.85
CA THR A 220 9.03 20.89 -1.54
C THR A 220 10.08 22.00 -1.47
N ASP A 221 10.66 22.23 -0.30
CA ASP A 221 11.55 23.35 0.02
C ASP A 221 13.02 23.10 -0.30
N PHE A 222 13.30 22.26 -1.27
CA PHE A 222 14.66 21.95 -1.69
C PHE A 222 15.07 22.80 -2.90
N PRO A 223 16.30 23.36 -2.95
CA PRO A 223 16.76 24.15 -4.09
C PRO A 223 16.76 23.33 -5.38
N ASP A 224 16.26 23.89 -6.49
CA ASP A 224 16.14 23.18 -7.76
C ASP A 224 17.47 22.60 -8.26
N ALA A 225 18.57 23.36 -8.13
CA ALA A 225 19.91 22.85 -8.48
C ALA A 225 20.36 21.66 -7.63
N GLY A 226 19.94 21.63 -6.36
CA GLY A 226 20.19 20.48 -5.48
C GLY A 226 19.33 19.28 -5.89
N ALA A 227 18.08 19.51 -6.26
CA ALA A 227 17.17 18.47 -6.76
C ALA A 227 17.73 17.82 -8.05
N ASP A 228 18.20 18.63 -8.99
CA ASP A 228 18.83 18.16 -10.23
C ASP A 228 20.09 17.33 -9.94
N SER A 229 20.91 17.77 -8.98
CA SER A 229 22.10 17.03 -8.56
C SER A 229 21.78 15.70 -7.89
N ALA A 230 20.78 15.69 -7.01
CA ALA A 230 20.31 14.47 -6.34
C ALA A 230 19.73 13.48 -7.36
N LEU A 231 18.92 13.95 -8.28
CA LEU A 231 18.33 13.14 -9.34
C LEU A 231 19.42 12.51 -10.23
N GLN A 232 20.44 13.28 -10.61
CA GLN A 232 21.57 12.79 -11.39
C GLN A 232 22.39 11.74 -10.60
N CYS A 233 22.55 11.91 -9.30
CA CYS A 233 23.19 10.93 -8.44
C CYS A 233 22.44 9.60 -8.41
N CYS A 234 21.11 9.64 -8.22
CA CYS A 234 20.25 8.45 -8.26
C CYS A 234 20.34 7.73 -9.62
N HIS A 235 20.33 8.49 -10.72
CA HIS A 235 20.47 7.95 -12.06
C HIS A 235 21.82 7.24 -12.29
N ASN A 236 22.92 7.87 -11.85
CA ASN A 236 24.25 7.28 -11.96
C ASN A 236 24.38 6.01 -11.10
N ALA A 237 23.82 6.02 -9.88
CA ALA A 237 23.80 4.84 -9.00
C ALA A 237 23.04 3.68 -9.65
N LEU A 238 21.87 3.94 -10.21
CA LEU A 238 21.09 2.91 -10.90
C LEU A 238 21.84 2.32 -12.10
N LYS A 239 22.46 3.16 -12.92
CA LYS A 239 23.34 2.71 -14.02
C LYS A 239 24.49 1.82 -13.54
N PHE A 240 25.10 2.18 -12.41
CA PHE A 240 26.17 1.38 -11.80
C PHE A 240 25.62 0.00 -11.37
N PHE A 241 24.50 -0.06 -10.66
CA PHE A 241 23.90 -1.31 -10.20
C PHE A 241 23.42 -2.20 -11.36
N ARG A 242 22.80 -1.63 -12.40
CA ARG A 242 22.44 -2.39 -13.61
C ARG A 242 23.66 -3.09 -14.23
N ARG A 243 24.80 -2.39 -14.33
CA ARG A 243 26.06 -3.00 -14.85
C ARG A 243 26.60 -4.07 -13.91
N LEU A 244 26.60 -3.80 -12.60
CA LEU A 244 27.14 -4.72 -11.60
C LEU A 244 26.37 -6.03 -11.56
N TYR A 245 25.05 -5.97 -11.58
CA TYR A 245 24.17 -7.14 -11.49
C TYR A 245 23.76 -7.71 -12.85
N LYS A 246 24.28 -7.14 -13.95
CA LYS A 246 23.95 -7.56 -15.33
C LYS A 246 22.44 -7.63 -15.59
N ILE A 247 21.68 -6.68 -15.02
CA ILE A 247 20.25 -6.57 -15.25
C ILE A 247 20.05 -6.17 -16.71
N ALA A 248 19.38 -7.03 -17.49
CA ALA A 248 19.07 -6.76 -18.89
C ALA A 248 18.25 -5.47 -19.02
N GLY A 249 18.56 -4.67 -20.04
CA GLY A 249 18.01 -3.31 -20.22
C GLY A 249 16.56 -3.23 -20.70
N ASP A 250 15.85 -4.36 -20.83
CA ASP A 250 14.55 -4.44 -21.49
C ASP A 250 13.36 -4.29 -20.53
N GLU A 251 13.59 -4.16 -19.22
CA GLU A 251 12.52 -3.92 -18.25
C GLU A 251 12.38 -2.44 -17.97
N ASP A 252 11.15 -1.93 -18.12
CA ASP A 252 10.80 -0.58 -17.70
C ASP A 252 10.91 -0.47 -16.17
N ILE A 253 11.82 0.39 -15.71
CA ILE A 253 11.99 0.66 -14.28
C ILE A 253 11.45 2.04 -13.98
N TYR A 254 10.50 2.10 -13.07
CA TYR A 254 9.99 3.35 -12.53
C TYR A 254 10.36 3.50 -11.05
N MET A 255 11.13 4.53 -10.72
CA MET A 255 11.58 4.80 -9.36
C MET A 255 11.20 6.21 -8.95
N LYS A 256 10.61 6.34 -7.77
CA LYS A 256 10.36 7.63 -7.14
C LYS A 256 11.19 7.79 -5.89
N PHE A 257 11.74 8.97 -5.71
CA PHE A 257 12.42 9.39 -4.50
C PHE A 257 11.71 10.59 -3.91
N LEU A 258 11.51 10.56 -2.60
CA LEU A 258 10.95 11.66 -1.85
C LEU A 258 12.07 12.36 -1.07
N LEU A 259 12.27 13.65 -1.32
CA LEU A 259 13.03 14.54 -0.46
C LEU A 259 12.06 15.36 0.37
N SER A 260 11.71 14.85 1.53
CA SER A 260 11.05 15.63 2.56
C SER A 260 12.09 16.45 3.30
N ALA A 261 12.02 17.77 3.21
CA ALA A 261 12.60 18.58 4.25
C ALA A 261 11.70 18.39 5.46
N SER A 262 12.06 17.44 6.34
CA SER A 262 11.44 17.34 7.65
C SER A 262 11.63 18.69 8.32
N GLY A 263 10.59 19.49 8.30
CA GLY A 263 10.59 20.76 9.02
C GLY A 263 10.90 20.48 10.48
N THR A 264 11.96 21.08 10.96
CA THR A 264 12.33 21.21 12.36
C THR A 264 11.19 21.83 13.15
#